data_eade39f3d10c5865ff0e27f2fa99a05a
#
_entry.id   eade39f3d10c5865ff0e27f2fa99a05a
#
_cell.length_a   1.000
_cell.length_b   1.000
_cell.length_c   1.000
_cell.angle_alpha   90.00
_cell.angle_beta   90.00
_cell.angle_gamma   90.00
#
_symmetry.space_group_name_H-M   'P 1'
#
loop_
_entity.id
_entity.type
_entity.pdbx_description
1 polymer ?
#
loop_
_entity_poly.entity_id
_entity_poly.type
_entity_poly.pdbx_seq_one_letter_code
_entity_poly.pdbx_strand_id
1 'polypeptide(L)'
;MTYPSTLPEHQTEAGSNGLDRRMLLRGATALAATAVVAPQALARDFGPGAEPQRYPDPDIVEIDPKRFKAKVGNTSIKRLYTGCLWAEGPAWNAAGQYLVWSDIPANRQLRYLDEDGHISEQFRKPSNETNGNTFDFEGRQISAERTRLVRFEHNGATTTLAEQANGKPLNGPNDMVVHPNDKSIWFTDPGYGAISIYEGQLAKTGSNQPYQKEAVYRVDAQTGQVSKVADEPFKPNGIAFSHDYKKVYVCDTGITHYPNANNIVWQYDLNGDKLSNPRTLIDMKLNGKSGFPDGLRVDVDGNIWVGAGWVGPGYDGVQVFAPDGARIGQILLPETCANVCFGGKKRNRLFMTASQSLYSVYVETQGAHNC
;
A
#
# COMPACT_ATOMS: atom_id res chain seq x y z
N MET A 1 32.87 43.15 2.12
CA MET A 1 32.47 43.97 3.27
C MET A 1 32.60 43.11 4.50
N THR A 2 33.39 43.59 5.42
CA THR A 2 34.02 42.94 6.58
C THR A 2 33.06 42.63 7.73
N TYR A 3 33.21 41.46 8.32
CA TYR A 3 32.65 41.12 9.64
C TYR A 3 33.41 41.85 10.77
N PRO A 4 32.76 42.17 11.88
CA PRO A 4 33.47 42.32 13.15
C PRO A 4 33.09 41.23 14.15
N SER A 5 34.15 40.62 14.69
CA SER A 5 34.20 39.80 15.89
C SER A 5 34.09 40.63 17.15
N THR A 6 33.36 40.20 18.19
CA THR A 6 33.77 40.37 19.61
C THR A 6 32.92 39.51 20.52
N LEU A 7 33.58 38.61 21.25
CA LEU A 7 33.09 37.95 22.45
C LEU A 7 33.47 38.76 23.67
N PRO A 8 32.70 38.78 24.75
CA PRO A 8 33.18 39.21 26.06
C PRO A 8 33.58 38.02 26.94
N GLU A 9 34.78 38.09 27.47
CA GLU A 9 35.28 37.32 28.61
C GLU A 9 34.47 37.64 29.87
N HIS A 10 34.23 36.63 30.72
CA HIS A 10 33.92 36.81 32.12
C HIS A 10 34.79 35.92 33.00
N GLN A 11 35.37 36.63 33.96
CA GLN A 11 36.38 36.24 34.93
C GLN A 11 35.89 35.19 35.93
N THR A 12 36.83 34.40 36.35
CA THR A 12 36.79 33.43 37.47
C THR A 12 36.91 34.12 38.81
N GLU A 13 36.07 33.74 39.76
CA GLU A 13 36.43 33.87 41.19
C GLU A 13 36.38 32.51 41.89
N ALA A 14 37.48 32.22 42.57
CA ALA A 14 37.71 31.04 43.36
C ALA A 14 37.15 31.24 44.79
N GLY A 15 36.35 30.26 45.23
CA GLY A 15 35.96 30.15 46.63
C GLY A 15 36.24 28.74 47.12
N SER A 16 37.31 28.59 47.91
CA SER A 16 37.71 27.36 48.57
C SER A 16 36.82 27.07 49.77
N ASN A 17 36.21 25.90 49.83
CA ASN A 17 35.84 25.26 51.09
C ASN A 17 36.09 23.78 51.00
N GLY A 18 37.13 23.34 51.75
CA GLY A 18 37.49 21.96 51.89
C GLY A 18 36.42 21.14 52.64
N LEU A 19 36.06 20.01 52.05
CA LEU A 19 35.36 18.94 52.70
C LEU A 19 36.21 17.68 52.68
N ASP A 20 36.43 17.18 53.89
CA ASP A 20 37.30 16.11 54.32
C ASP A 20 36.99 14.76 53.62
N ARG A 21 38.04 14.15 53.05
CA ARG A 21 38.01 12.90 52.27
C ARG A 21 37.82 11.61 53.09
N ARG A 22 37.42 11.71 54.36
CA ARG A 22 37.39 10.55 55.27
C ARG A 22 36.02 10.10 55.76
N MET A 23 34.90 10.61 55.25
CA MET A 23 33.56 10.27 55.74
C MET A 23 32.56 9.76 54.68
N LEU A 24 33.04 9.12 53.61
CA LEU A 24 32.16 8.52 52.57
C LEU A 24 32.48 7.01 52.30
N LEU A 25 32.82 6.29 53.36
CA LEU A 25 33.04 4.84 53.28
C LEU A 25 32.22 4.07 54.35
N ARG A 26 30.91 4.37 54.47
CA ARG A 26 29.95 3.49 55.09
C ARG A 26 28.56 3.79 54.57
N GLY A 27 28.05 2.88 53.69
CA GLY A 27 26.59 2.89 53.37
C GLY A 27 26.25 2.96 51.89
N ALA A 28 26.98 2.32 50.99
CA ALA A 28 26.50 2.08 49.67
C ALA A 28 26.25 0.56 49.48
N THR A 29 25.11 0.11 49.94
CA THR A 29 24.53 -1.13 49.45
C THR A 29 24.16 -0.85 47.98
N ALA A 30 24.99 -1.32 47.06
CA ALA A 30 24.75 -1.29 45.64
C ALA A 30 23.52 -2.15 45.37
N LEU A 31 22.36 -1.52 45.19
CA LEU A 31 21.30 -2.09 44.41
C LEU A 31 21.83 -2.12 42.95
N ALA A 32 22.41 -3.27 42.58
CA ALA A 32 22.57 -3.60 41.19
C ALA A 32 21.17 -3.67 40.56
N ALA A 33 20.72 -2.56 40.02
CA ALA A 33 19.63 -2.56 39.07
C ALA A 33 20.13 -3.36 37.87
N THR A 34 19.84 -4.65 37.85
CA THR A 34 19.86 -5.44 36.62
C THR A 34 18.84 -4.75 35.71
N ALA A 35 19.31 -3.88 34.84
CA ALA A 35 18.56 -3.49 33.67
C ALA A 35 18.29 -4.81 32.94
N VAL A 36 17.10 -5.34 33.07
CA VAL A 36 16.58 -6.34 32.16
C VAL A 36 16.51 -5.60 30.82
N VAL A 37 17.59 -5.72 30.06
CA VAL A 37 17.57 -5.38 28.64
C VAL A 37 16.54 -6.35 28.09
N ALA A 38 15.31 -5.86 27.89
CA ALA A 38 14.35 -6.59 27.13
C ALA A 38 15.06 -6.97 25.81
N PRO A 39 15.09 -8.26 25.45
CA PRO A 39 15.69 -8.62 24.18
C PRO A 39 14.98 -7.77 23.13
N GLN A 40 15.73 -6.90 22.45
CA GLN A 40 15.25 -6.27 21.24
C GLN A 40 14.86 -7.47 20.36
N ALA A 41 13.57 -7.64 20.14
CA ALA A 41 13.09 -8.64 19.20
C ALA A 41 13.82 -8.32 17.89
N LEU A 42 14.80 -9.16 17.56
CA LEU A 42 15.48 -9.06 16.26
C LEU A 42 14.37 -9.11 15.23
N ALA A 43 14.35 -8.12 14.35
CA ALA A 43 13.35 -8.08 13.28
C ALA A 43 13.37 -9.42 12.56
N ARG A 44 12.22 -10.09 12.50
CA ARG A 44 12.08 -11.40 11.87
C ARG A 44 12.55 -11.32 10.41
N ASP A 45 13.40 -12.26 10.01
CA ASP A 45 13.72 -12.45 8.60
C ASP A 45 12.65 -13.32 7.93
N PHE A 46 12.21 -12.90 6.75
CA PHE A 46 11.19 -13.57 5.94
C PHE A 46 11.78 -14.19 4.66
N GLY A 47 13.08 -14.08 4.45
CA GLY A 47 13.79 -14.55 3.27
C GLY A 47 13.98 -16.06 3.20
N PRO A 48 14.47 -16.60 2.07
CA PRO A 48 14.70 -18.05 1.88
C PRO A 48 15.71 -18.66 2.85
N GLY A 49 16.65 -17.87 3.37
CA GLY A 49 17.66 -18.29 4.34
C GLY A 49 17.29 -18.04 5.79
N ALA A 50 16.05 -17.56 6.06
CA ALA A 50 15.59 -17.31 7.42
C ALA A 50 15.47 -18.59 8.24
N GLU A 51 15.66 -18.48 9.55
CA GLU A 51 15.40 -19.58 10.49
C GLU A 51 13.97 -20.10 10.35
N PRO A 52 13.75 -21.42 10.43
CA PRO A 52 12.42 -22.01 10.30
C PRO A 52 11.43 -21.42 11.30
N GLN A 53 10.27 -21.03 10.81
CA GLN A 53 9.20 -20.47 11.64
C GLN A 53 8.35 -21.58 12.25
N ARG A 54 8.07 -21.48 13.55
CA ARG A 54 7.08 -22.35 14.21
C ARG A 54 5.68 -21.99 13.77
N TYR A 55 4.88 -22.98 13.43
CA TYR A 55 3.46 -22.79 13.09
C TYR A 55 2.55 -22.85 14.33
N PRO A 56 1.40 -22.17 14.29
CA PRO A 56 0.95 -21.23 13.22
C PRO A 56 1.79 -19.95 13.25
N ASP A 57 1.89 -19.27 12.11
CA ASP A 57 2.64 -18.03 11.97
C ASP A 57 2.06 -16.94 12.91
N PRO A 58 2.85 -16.39 13.85
CA PRO A 58 2.36 -15.42 14.84
C PRO A 58 2.00 -14.06 14.23
N ASP A 59 2.55 -13.72 13.06
CA ASP A 59 2.27 -12.46 12.37
C ASP A 59 0.97 -12.50 11.57
N ILE A 60 0.27 -13.66 11.54
CA ILE A 60 -1.11 -13.77 11.06
C ILE A 60 -2.04 -13.72 12.27
N VAL A 61 -2.58 -12.54 12.55
CA VAL A 61 -3.33 -12.24 13.78
C VAL A 61 -4.83 -12.37 13.53
N GLU A 62 -5.50 -13.20 14.33
CA GLU A 62 -6.94 -13.34 14.36
C GLU A 62 -7.52 -12.39 15.42
N ILE A 63 -8.06 -11.25 14.99
CA ILE A 63 -8.71 -10.29 15.92
C ILE A 63 -10.11 -10.78 16.30
N ASP A 64 -10.86 -11.27 15.31
CA ASP A 64 -12.13 -11.97 15.52
C ASP A 64 -12.05 -13.39 14.92
N PRO A 65 -11.68 -14.40 15.74
CA PRO A 65 -11.52 -15.78 15.26
C PRO A 65 -12.80 -16.43 14.75
N LYS A 66 -13.97 -15.88 15.09
CA LYS A 66 -15.26 -16.38 14.57
C LYS A 66 -15.50 -15.95 13.14
N ARG A 67 -14.99 -14.79 12.75
CA ARG A 67 -15.17 -14.17 11.43
C ARG A 67 -13.94 -14.33 10.52
N PHE A 68 -12.73 -14.21 11.07
CA PHE A 68 -11.49 -14.39 10.31
C PHE A 68 -11.14 -15.88 10.16
N LYS A 69 -11.56 -16.48 9.06
CA LYS A 69 -11.33 -17.90 8.74
C LYS A 69 -10.17 -18.12 7.75
N ALA A 70 -9.51 -17.06 7.34
CA ALA A 70 -8.51 -17.13 6.28
C ALA A 70 -7.13 -17.63 6.72
N LYS A 71 -6.89 -17.81 8.03
CA LYS A 71 -5.59 -18.27 8.55
C LYS A 71 -5.38 -19.74 8.26
N VAL A 72 -4.30 -20.06 7.55
CA VAL A 72 -3.82 -21.44 7.34
C VAL A 72 -2.78 -21.75 8.40
N GLY A 73 -3.01 -22.83 9.17
CA GLY A 73 -2.18 -23.17 10.34
C GLY A 73 -0.76 -23.67 10.01
N ASN A 74 -0.51 -24.09 8.77
CA ASN A 74 0.75 -24.71 8.32
C ASN A 74 1.43 -23.96 7.17
N THR A 75 1.23 -22.66 7.11
CA THR A 75 1.93 -21.77 6.17
C THR A 75 2.54 -20.58 6.91
N SER A 76 3.52 -19.95 6.29
CA SER A 76 4.16 -18.73 6.83
C SER A 76 4.22 -17.65 5.77
N ILE A 77 4.33 -16.41 6.23
CA ILE A 77 4.65 -15.27 5.38
C ILE A 77 6.06 -15.46 4.84
N LYS A 78 6.23 -15.25 3.55
CA LYS A 78 7.53 -15.34 2.86
C LYS A 78 7.81 -14.05 2.11
N ARG A 79 9.02 -13.52 2.26
CA ARG A 79 9.54 -12.47 1.39
C ARG A 79 10.11 -13.13 0.14
N LEU A 80 9.49 -12.85 -1.00
CA LEU A 80 9.89 -13.40 -2.29
C LEU A 80 10.98 -12.56 -2.96
N TYR A 81 10.96 -11.25 -2.74
CA TYR A 81 11.89 -10.29 -3.31
C TYR A 81 12.11 -9.10 -2.38
N THR A 82 13.28 -8.49 -2.46
CA THR A 82 13.59 -7.18 -1.90
C THR A 82 14.56 -6.46 -2.83
N GLY A 83 14.54 -5.12 -2.83
CA GLY A 83 15.41 -4.30 -3.69
C GLY A 83 14.63 -3.34 -4.58
N CYS A 84 13.34 -3.14 -4.33
CA CYS A 84 12.58 -2.00 -4.87
C CYS A 84 12.92 -0.71 -4.11
N LEU A 85 12.70 0.41 -4.75
CA LEU A 85 12.65 1.72 -4.08
C LEU A 85 11.27 1.95 -3.46
N TRP A 86 10.19 1.64 -4.21
CA TRP A 86 8.82 1.59 -3.73
C TRP A 86 8.01 0.59 -4.55
N ALA A 87 7.69 -0.55 -3.93
CA ALA A 87 6.98 -1.66 -4.54
C ALA A 87 5.47 -1.43 -4.50
N GLU A 88 4.80 -1.45 -5.66
CA GLU A 88 3.38 -1.14 -5.83
C GLU A 88 2.69 -2.00 -6.88
N GLY A 89 1.38 -1.87 -6.95
CA GLY A 89 0.52 -2.34 -8.00
C GLY A 89 0.65 -3.81 -8.38
N PRO A 90 0.57 -4.75 -7.44
CA PRO A 90 0.66 -6.17 -7.76
C PRO A 90 -0.59 -6.62 -8.51
N ALA A 91 -0.40 -7.35 -9.61
CA ALA A 91 -1.50 -7.93 -10.38
C ALA A 91 -1.15 -9.34 -10.87
N TRP A 92 -2.12 -10.25 -10.75
CA TRP A 92 -1.96 -11.65 -11.13
C TRP A 92 -2.54 -11.96 -12.50
N ASN A 93 -1.71 -12.46 -13.40
CA ASN A 93 -2.17 -13.01 -14.67
C ASN A 93 -2.55 -14.50 -14.50
N ALA A 94 -3.84 -14.78 -14.49
CA ALA A 94 -4.34 -16.13 -14.29
C ALA A 94 -4.04 -17.09 -15.47
N ALA A 95 -3.96 -16.59 -16.70
CA ALA A 95 -3.64 -17.39 -17.87
C ALA A 95 -2.14 -17.73 -17.94
N GLY A 96 -1.29 -16.75 -17.66
CA GLY A 96 0.17 -16.92 -17.69
C GLY A 96 0.77 -17.41 -16.37
N GLN A 97 -0.02 -17.51 -15.29
CA GLN A 97 0.43 -17.94 -13.96
C GLN A 97 1.63 -17.16 -13.44
N TYR A 98 1.55 -15.80 -13.55
CA TYR A 98 2.60 -14.90 -13.07
C TYR A 98 2.01 -13.65 -12.41
N LEU A 99 2.80 -13.07 -11.52
CA LEU A 99 2.54 -11.77 -10.92
C LEU A 99 3.38 -10.70 -11.62
N VAL A 100 2.81 -9.53 -11.86
CA VAL A 100 3.56 -8.31 -12.15
C VAL A 100 3.41 -7.34 -10.97
N TRP A 101 4.43 -6.50 -10.73
CA TRP A 101 4.34 -5.37 -9.83
C TRP A 101 5.26 -4.25 -10.30
N SER A 102 5.04 -3.07 -9.77
CA SER A 102 5.78 -1.85 -10.11
C SER A 102 6.83 -1.52 -9.06
N ASP A 103 7.95 -0.96 -9.48
CA ASP A 103 8.90 -0.22 -8.68
C ASP A 103 8.91 1.20 -9.23
N ILE A 104 8.04 2.06 -8.67
CA ILE A 104 7.67 3.35 -9.28
C ILE A 104 8.90 4.24 -9.46
N PRO A 105 9.70 4.56 -8.41
CA PRO A 105 10.81 5.49 -8.58
C PRO A 105 11.96 4.91 -9.41
N ALA A 106 12.10 3.59 -9.46
CA ALA A 106 13.07 2.91 -10.33
C ALA A 106 12.63 2.84 -11.80
N ASN A 107 11.40 3.29 -12.08
CA ASN A 107 10.79 3.32 -13.42
C ASN A 107 10.84 1.96 -14.11
N ARG A 108 10.42 0.90 -13.35
CA ARG A 108 10.40 -0.48 -13.85
C ARG A 108 9.20 -1.27 -13.35
N GLN A 109 8.83 -2.28 -14.11
CA GLN A 109 7.95 -3.37 -13.66
C GLN A 109 8.75 -4.66 -13.55
N LEU A 110 8.44 -5.43 -12.52
CA LEU A 110 9.01 -6.75 -12.25
C LEU A 110 7.95 -7.82 -12.49
N ARG A 111 8.40 -9.06 -12.72
CA ARG A 111 7.52 -10.21 -12.91
C ARG A 111 8.03 -11.41 -12.11
N TYR A 112 7.14 -12.06 -11.37
CA TYR A 112 7.38 -13.30 -10.64
C TYR A 112 6.61 -14.45 -11.32
N LEU A 113 7.31 -15.52 -11.67
CA LEU A 113 6.72 -16.75 -12.19
C LEU A 113 6.43 -17.71 -11.02
N ASP A 114 5.18 -18.15 -10.88
CA ASP A 114 4.78 -19.03 -9.77
C ASP A 114 5.30 -20.46 -9.92
N GLU A 115 5.62 -20.87 -11.14
CA GLU A 115 6.06 -22.24 -11.45
C GLU A 115 7.43 -22.56 -10.85
N ASP A 116 8.39 -21.64 -10.97
CA ASP A 116 9.79 -21.86 -10.55
C ASP A 116 10.33 -20.80 -9.59
N GLY A 117 9.52 -19.78 -9.27
CA GLY A 117 9.91 -18.66 -8.42
C GLY A 117 10.83 -17.64 -9.09
N HIS A 118 11.02 -17.73 -10.41
CA HIS A 118 11.89 -16.80 -11.13
C HIS A 118 11.35 -15.38 -11.13
N ILE A 119 12.25 -14.41 -10.89
CA ILE A 119 11.92 -12.98 -10.91
C ILE A 119 12.68 -12.31 -12.05
N SER A 120 11.91 -11.68 -12.96
CA SER A 120 12.45 -10.79 -13.99
C SER A 120 12.40 -9.36 -13.47
N GLU A 121 13.56 -8.81 -13.07
CA GLU A 121 13.66 -7.47 -12.44
C GLU A 121 13.45 -6.32 -13.43
N GLN A 122 13.51 -6.58 -14.70
CA GLN A 122 13.32 -5.61 -15.78
C GLN A 122 12.33 -6.17 -16.80
N PHE A 123 11.20 -6.67 -16.32
CA PHE A 123 10.13 -7.17 -17.18
C PHE A 123 9.67 -6.08 -18.17
N ARG A 124 9.57 -4.84 -17.65
CA ARG A 124 9.34 -3.65 -18.48
C ARG A 124 10.12 -2.47 -17.91
N LYS A 125 11.00 -1.86 -18.72
CA LYS A 125 11.83 -0.70 -18.36
C LYS A 125 12.20 0.11 -19.60
N PRO A 126 11.85 1.42 -19.70
CA PRO A 126 11.08 2.17 -18.69
C PRO A 126 9.63 1.68 -18.60
N SER A 127 9.01 1.88 -17.43
CA SER A 127 7.59 1.61 -17.20
C SER A 127 6.73 2.88 -17.18
N ASN A 128 7.31 4.04 -17.43
CA ASN A 128 6.70 5.37 -17.30
C ASN A 128 6.14 5.63 -15.90
N GLU A 129 6.93 5.24 -14.88
CA GLU A 129 6.58 5.40 -13.47
C GLU A 129 5.18 4.82 -13.17
N THR A 130 4.96 3.60 -13.71
CA THR A 130 3.71 2.86 -13.47
C THR A 130 3.52 2.62 -11.98
N ASN A 131 2.30 2.88 -11.49
CA ASN A 131 1.83 2.52 -10.17
C ASN A 131 1.02 1.21 -10.24
N GLY A 132 -0.31 1.27 -10.24
CA GLY A 132 -1.20 0.11 -10.24
C GLY A 132 -1.18 -0.66 -11.56
N ASN A 133 -1.49 -1.95 -11.44
CA ASN A 133 -1.71 -2.83 -12.58
C ASN A 133 -2.96 -3.68 -12.37
N THR A 134 -3.55 -4.12 -13.46
CA THR A 134 -4.60 -5.13 -13.47
C THR A 134 -4.56 -5.90 -14.79
N PHE A 135 -5.37 -6.95 -14.92
CA PHE A 135 -5.58 -7.64 -16.18
C PHE A 135 -7.05 -7.59 -16.56
N ASP A 136 -7.31 -7.36 -17.84
CA ASP A 136 -8.67 -7.50 -18.36
C ASP A 136 -9.06 -8.98 -18.53
N PHE A 137 -10.31 -9.21 -18.90
CA PHE A 137 -10.85 -10.58 -19.06
C PHE A 137 -10.34 -11.31 -20.31
N GLU A 138 -9.53 -10.64 -21.14
CA GLU A 138 -8.78 -11.23 -22.25
C GLU A 138 -7.31 -11.49 -21.88
N GLY A 139 -6.92 -11.22 -20.63
CA GLY A 139 -5.57 -11.43 -20.12
C GLY A 139 -4.56 -10.35 -20.53
N ARG A 140 -5.03 -9.21 -21.06
CA ARG A 140 -4.17 -8.07 -21.38
C ARG A 140 -3.91 -7.25 -20.13
N GLN A 141 -2.65 -6.88 -19.93
CA GLN A 141 -2.28 -6.02 -18.80
C GLN A 141 -2.75 -4.57 -19.04
N ILE A 142 -3.36 -3.99 -18.00
CA ILE A 142 -3.65 -2.55 -17.93
C ILE A 142 -2.78 -1.98 -16.83
N SER A 143 -2.15 -0.83 -17.09
CA SER A 143 -1.25 -0.16 -16.16
C SER A 143 -1.59 1.31 -16.02
N ALA A 144 -1.51 1.81 -14.79
CA ALA A 144 -1.58 3.22 -14.46
C ALA A 144 -0.17 3.83 -14.58
N GLU A 145 0.17 4.33 -15.75
CA GLU A 145 1.38 5.12 -15.95
C GLU A 145 1.19 6.52 -15.35
N ARG A 146 2.27 7.22 -15.07
CA ARG A 146 2.26 8.54 -14.45
C ARG A 146 1.15 9.51 -14.91
N THR A 147 0.83 9.51 -16.21
CA THR A 147 -0.11 10.48 -16.79
C THR A 147 -1.29 9.86 -17.51
N ARG A 148 -1.37 8.53 -17.58
CA ARG A 148 -2.37 7.86 -18.41
C ARG A 148 -2.60 6.41 -17.97
N LEU A 149 -3.75 5.85 -18.36
CA LEU A 149 -3.96 4.41 -18.37
C LEU A 149 -3.58 3.85 -19.74
N VAL A 150 -2.86 2.74 -19.75
CA VAL A 150 -2.49 2.02 -20.96
C VAL A 150 -2.86 0.54 -20.86
N ARG A 151 -3.13 -0.06 -22.01
CA ARG A 151 -3.30 -1.51 -22.14
C ARG A 151 -2.22 -2.06 -23.09
N PHE A 152 -1.59 -3.14 -22.67
CA PHE A 152 -0.61 -3.86 -23.48
C PHE A 152 -1.34 -4.96 -24.25
N GLU A 153 -1.35 -4.82 -25.56
CA GLU A 153 -2.03 -5.76 -26.46
C GLU A 153 -1.19 -7.03 -26.70
N HIS A 154 -1.84 -8.14 -27.05
CA HIS A 154 -1.16 -9.41 -27.31
C HIS A 154 -0.16 -9.36 -28.48
N ASN A 155 -0.32 -8.43 -29.40
CA ASN A 155 0.62 -8.19 -30.50
C ASN A 155 1.82 -7.31 -30.13
N GLY A 156 1.95 -6.92 -28.85
CA GLY A 156 3.02 -6.05 -28.36
C GLY A 156 2.75 -4.55 -28.48
N ALA A 157 1.64 -4.13 -29.09
CA ALA A 157 1.25 -2.72 -29.14
C ALA A 157 0.78 -2.22 -27.77
N THR A 158 0.82 -0.90 -27.58
CA THR A 158 0.27 -0.24 -26.39
C THR A 158 -0.88 0.66 -26.82
N THR A 159 -2.04 0.50 -26.18
CA THR A 159 -3.23 1.33 -26.40
C THR A 159 -3.41 2.26 -25.20
N THR A 160 -3.46 3.57 -25.42
CA THR A 160 -3.85 4.53 -24.40
C THR A 160 -5.37 4.47 -24.20
N LEU A 161 -5.79 4.21 -22.95
CA LEU A 161 -7.20 4.08 -22.56
C LEU A 161 -7.76 5.39 -22.00
N ALA A 162 -6.95 6.14 -21.27
CA ALA A 162 -7.30 7.44 -20.71
C ALA A 162 -6.03 8.25 -20.46
N GLU A 163 -6.01 9.52 -20.80
CA GLU A 163 -4.92 10.48 -20.49
C GLU A 163 -5.46 11.83 -20.01
N GLN A 164 -6.75 12.03 -20.14
CA GLN A 164 -7.42 13.26 -19.72
C GLN A 164 -8.88 12.99 -19.32
N ALA A 165 -9.40 13.85 -18.50
CA ALA A 165 -10.80 13.90 -18.11
C ALA A 165 -11.27 15.36 -18.10
N ASN A 166 -12.48 15.64 -18.58
CA ASN A 166 -13.05 16.99 -18.63
C ASN A 166 -12.15 18.02 -19.35
N GLY A 167 -11.39 17.58 -20.36
CA GLY A 167 -10.47 18.43 -21.12
C GLY A 167 -9.18 18.81 -20.39
N LYS A 168 -8.89 18.18 -19.25
CA LYS A 168 -7.65 18.38 -18.48
C LYS A 168 -6.86 17.07 -18.37
N PRO A 169 -5.51 17.14 -18.28
CA PRO A 169 -4.70 15.97 -18.01
C PRO A 169 -5.12 15.26 -16.72
N LEU A 170 -4.92 13.94 -16.66
CA LEU A 170 -4.98 13.20 -15.40
C LEU A 170 -3.84 13.63 -14.48
N ASN A 171 -4.08 13.53 -13.18
CA ASN A 171 -3.11 13.96 -12.16
C ASN A 171 -1.98 12.94 -11.93
N GLY A 172 -2.28 11.68 -12.17
CA GLY A 172 -1.42 10.53 -11.97
C GLY A 172 -2.27 9.36 -11.49
N PRO A 173 -2.83 8.56 -12.43
CA PRO A 173 -3.63 7.39 -12.09
C PRO A 173 -2.88 6.46 -11.15
N ASN A 174 -3.61 5.85 -10.20
CA ASN A 174 -3.01 5.04 -9.15
C ASN A 174 -3.43 3.57 -9.26
N ASP A 175 -4.63 3.20 -8.85
CA ASP A 175 -5.12 1.81 -8.88
C ASP A 175 -6.38 1.69 -9.76
N MET A 176 -6.68 0.47 -10.22
CA MET A 176 -7.81 0.25 -11.11
C MET A 176 -8.38 -1.17 -11.03
N VAL A 177 -9.64 -1.28 -11.41
CA VAL A 177 -10.38 -2.54 -11.53
C VAL A 177 -11.22 -2.56 -12.81
N VAL A 178 -11.45 -3.76 -13.37
CA VAL A 178 -12.23 -3.96 -14.59
C VAL A 178 -13.56 -4.63 -14.24
N HIS A 179 -14.67 -4.03 -14.67
CA HIS A 179 -15.99 -4.60 -14.43
C HIS A 179 -16.28 -5.77 -15.39
N PRO A 180 -16.81 -6.92 -14.91
CA PRO A 180 -16.90 -8.15 -15.73
C PRO A 180 -17.93 -8.06 -16.85
N ASN A 181 -19.01 -7.31 -16.68
CA ASN A 181 -20.11 -7.31 -17.64
C ASN A 181 -19.85 -6.35 -18.81
N ASP A 182 -19.59 -5.10 -18.53
CA ASP A 182 -19.40 -4.04 -19.54
C ASP A 182 -17.94 -3.74 -19.87
N LYS A 183 -16.99 -4.43 -19.20
CA LYS A 183 -15.54 -4.27 -19.37
C LYS A 183 -15.04 -2.85 -19.09
N SER A 184 -15.87 -2.00 -18.48
CA SER A 184 -15.45 -0.67 -18.05
C SER A 184 -14.32 -0.73 -17.04
N ILE A 185 -13.44 0.26 -17.09
CA ILE A 185 -12.29 0.36 -16.19
C ILE A 185 -12.56 1.48 -15.21
N TRP A 186 -12.51 1.16 -13.93
CA TRP A 186 -12.70 2.11 -12.84
C TRP A 186 -11.35 2.36 -12.20
N PHE A 187 -10.96 3.62 -12.05
CA PHE A 187 -9.62 3.97 -11.57
C PHE A 187 -9.62 5.20 -10.69
N THR A 188 -8.59 5.31 -9.87
CA THR A 188 -8.34 6.44 -8.98
C THR A 188 -7.26 7.34 -9.54
N ASP A 189 -7.38 8.65 -9.29
CA ASP A 189 -6.44 9.68 -9.76
C ASP A 189 -6.06 10.63 -8.62
N PRO A 190 -5.26 10.18 -7.63
CA PRO A 190 -4.92 10.94 -6.42
C PRO A 190 -3.87 12.02 -6.64
N GLY A 191 -3.19 12.01 -7.78
CA GLY A 191 -2.25 13.04 -8.17
C GLY A 191 -0.84 12.93 -7.60
N TYR A 192 -0.45 11.83 -6.96
CA TYR A 192 0.92 11.68 -6.46
C TYR A 192 1.96 11.86 -7.57
N GLY A 193 1.72 11.30 -8.75
CA GLY A 193 2.60 11.44 -9.91
C GLY A 193 2.73 12.87 -10.46
N ALA A 194 1.79 13.78 -10.16
CA ALA A 194 1.82 15.17 -10.62
C ALA A 194 2.40 16.17 -9.59
N ILE A 195 2.60 15.73 -8.34
CA ILE A 195 3.06 16.59 -7.24
C ILE A 195 4.41 16.18 -6.67
N SER A 196 5.05 15.15 -7.22
CA SER A 196 6.35 14.62 -6.78
C SER A 196 7.30 14.46 -7.97
N ILE A 197 8.59 14.62 -7.72
CA ILE A 197 9.66 14.29 -8.68
C ILE A 197 10.27 12.92 -8.41
N TYR A 198 9.88 12.26 -7.31
CA TYR A 198 10.37 10.95 -6.94
C TYR A 198 9.54 9.84 -7.58
N GLU A 199 8.22 10.01 -7.61
CA GLU A 199 7.26 9.05 -8.18
C GLU A 199 6.60 9.56 -9.47
N GLY A 200 7.10 10.65 -10.02
CA GLY A 200 6.50 11.28 -11.18
C GLY A 200 7.23 12.53 -11.62
N GLN A 201 6.47 13.51 -12.09
CA GLN A 201 6.96 14.80 -12.56
C GLN A 201 6.01 15.91 -12.13
N LEU A 202 6.54 16.98 -11.55
CA LEU A 202 5.73 18.13 -11.16
C LEU A 202 4.90 18.66 -12.32
N ALA A 203 3.60 18.85 -12.05
CA ALA A 203 2.68 19.46 -12.99
C ALA A 203 3.13 20.89 -13.32
N LYS A 204 2.92 21.32 -14.57
CA LYS A 204 3.25 22.68 -15.03
C LYS A 204 2.34 23.78 -14.41
N THR A 205 1.42 23.40 -13.56
CA THR A 205 0.49 24.30 -12.85
C THR A 205 1.13 25.09 -11.70
N GLY A 206 2.38 24.78 -11.37
CA GLY A 206 3.07 25.37 -10.21
C GLY A 206 3.20 24.39 -9.05
N SER A 207 3.86 24.82 -7.99
CA SER A 207 4.27 23.94 -6.89
C SER A 207 3.14 23.08 -6.29
N ASN A 208 3.30 21.78 -6.36
CA ASN A 208 2.53 20.78 -5.61
C ASN A 208 1.00 20.86 -5.79
N GLN A 209 0.54 21.33 -6.96
CA GLN A 209 -0.87 21.38 -7.29
C GLN A 209 -1.18 20.36 -8.38
N PRO A 210 -2.18 19.50 -8.19
CA PRO A 210 -2.67 18.62 -9.25
C PRO A 210 -3.29 19.44 -10.39
N TYR A 211 -3.41 18.84 -11.58
CA TYR A 211 -4.04 19.49 -12.73
C TYR A 211 -5.54 19.78 -12.51
N GLN A 212 -6.19 18.92 -11.71
CA GLN A 212 -7.61 19.02 -11.36
C GLN A 212 -7.83 18.37 -9.99
N LYS A 213 -9.04 18.51 -9.44
CA LYS A 213 -9.42 17.84 -8.19
C LYS A 213 -9.25 16.34 -8.35
N GLU A 214 -8.64 15.71 -7.36
CA GLU A 214 -8.49 14.27 -7.27
C GLU A 214 -9.86 13.59 -7.26
N ALA A 215 -9.99 12.49 -7.95
CA ALA A 215 -11.28 11.83 -8.13
C ALA A 215 -11.16 10.35 -8.54
N VAL A 216 -12.29 9.68 -8.52
CA VAL A 216 -12.49 8.36 -9.10
C VAL A 216 -13.13 8.55 -10.48
N TYR A 217 -12.62 7.82 -11.46
CA TYR A 217 -13.07 7.88 -12.85
C TYR A 217 -13.47 6.50 -13.37
N ARG A 218 -14.28 6.51 -14.43
CA ARG A 218 -14.66 5.33 -15.21
C ARG A 218 -14.35 5.58 -16.69
N VAL A 219 -13.70 4.61 -17.32
CA VAL A 219 -13.54 4.53 -18.77
C VAL A 219 -14.62 3.60 -19.32
N ASP A 220 -15.44 4.08 -20.22
CA ASP A 220 -16.39 3.27 -20.95
C ASP A 220 -15.64 2.41 -21.98
N ALA A 221 -15.82 1.09 -21.94
CA ALA A 221 -15.06 0.18 -22.78
C ALA A 221 -15.44 0.23 -24.27
N GLN A 222 -16.63 0.71 -24.61
CA GLN A 222 -17.12 0.79 -25.98
C GLN A 222 -16.78 2.12 -26.65
N THR A 223 -16.96 3.21 -25.90
CA THR A 223 -16.79 4.57 -26.44
C THR A 223 -15.43 5.18 -26.11
N GLY A 224 -14.71 4.65 -25.12
CA GLY A 224 -13.49 5.25 -24.57
C GLY A 224 -13.75 6.52 -23.76
N GLN A 225 -14.99 6.87 -23.48
CA GLN A 225 -15.32 8.06 -22.70
C GLN A 225 -14.85 7.92 -21.25
N VAL A 226 -14.14 8.94 -20.78
CA VAL A 226 -13.71 9.06 -19.37
C VAL A 226 -14.69 9.95 -18.62
N SER A 227 -15.27 9.41 -17.56
CA SER A 227 -16.25 10.12 -16.73
C SER A 227 -15.83 10.10 -15.26
N LYS A 228 -15.93 11.26 -14.59
CA LYS A 228 -15.78 11.32 -13.13
C LYS A 228 -17.00 10.68 -12.48
N VAL A 229 -16.78 9.77 -11.51
CA VAL A 229 -17.85 9.02 -10.84
C VAL A 229 -17.95 9.30 -9.35
N ALA A 230 -16.85 9.73 -8.71
CA ALA A 230 -16.84 10.21 -7.32
C ALA A 230 -15.70 11.20 -7.10
N ASP A 231 -15.88 12.15 -6.18
CA ASP A 231 -14.83 13.10 -5.77
C ASP A 231 -14.94 13.52 -4.28
N GLU A 232 -15.59 12.68 -3.48
CA GLU A 232 -15.60 12.81 -2.01
C GLU A 232 -14.26 12.48 -1.38
N PRO A 233 -13.50 11.45 -1.82
CA PRO A 233 -12.17 11.19 -1.26
C PRO A 233 -11.22 12.36 -1.53
N PHE A 234 -10.42 12.71 -0.53
CA PHE A 234 -9.37 13.72 -0.70
C PHE A 234 -8.24 13.20 -1.61
N LYS A 235 -7.80 11.96 -1.38
CA LYS A 235 -6.82 11.27 -2.23
C LYS A 235 -7.25 9.82 -2.43
N PRO A 236 -8.10 9.58 -3.44
CA PRO A 236 -8.53 8.21 -3.75
C PRO A 236 -7.34 7.37 -4.17
N ASN A 237 -7.08 6.28 -3.44
CA ASN A 237 -5.96 5.39 -3.67
C ASN A 237 -6.45 4.02 -4.16
N GLY A 238 -6.34 2.94 -3.38
CA GLY A 238 -6.84 1.64 -3.76
C GLY A 238 -8.34 1.65 -4.09
N ILE A 239 -8.74 0.84 -5.08
CA ILE A 239 -10.13 0.66 -5.50
C ILE A 239 -10.47 -0.80 -5.71
N ALA A 240 -11.64 -1.26 -5.24
CA ALA A 240 -12.16 -2.59 -5.53
C ALA A 240 -13.68 -2.62 -5.58
N PHE A 241 -14.23 -3.55 -6.37
CA PHE A 241 -15.65 -3.92 -6.28
C PHE A 241 -15.90 -4.82 -5.07
N SER A 242 -17.14 -4.82 -4.54
CA SER A 242 -17.58 -5.90 -3.66
C SER A 242 -17.64 -7.22 -4.43
N HIS A 243 -17.62 -8.34 -3.70
CA HIS A 243 -17.64 -9.69 -4.31
C HIS A 243 -18.82 -9.91 -5.26
N ASP A 244 -19.94 -9.23 -5.05
CA ASP A 244 -21.17 -9.30 -5.83
C ASP A 244 -21.34 -8.15 -6.84
N TYR A 245 -20.33 -7.28 -6.99
CA TYR A 245 -20.33 -6.11 -7.88
C TYR A 245 -21.46 -5.09 -7.64
N LYS A 246 -22.00 -5.04 -6.42
CA LYS A 246 -23.03 -4.05 -6.06
C LYS A 246 -22.47 -2.80 -5.40
N LYS A 247 -21.22 -2.84 -4.99
CA LYS A 247 -20.54 -1.78 -4.27
C LYS A 247 -19.15 -1.53 -4.82
N VAL A 248 -18.64 -0.33 -4.56
CA VAL A 248 -17.24 0.05 -4.79
C VAL A 248 -16.65 0.53 -3.48
N TYR A 249 -15.44 0.08 -3.18
CA TYR A 249 -14.64 0.50 -2.05
C TYR A 249 -13.46 1.33 -2.55
N VAL A 250 -13.17 2.46 -1.88
CA VAL A 250 -12.07 3.37 -2.23
C VAL A 250 -11.31 3.76 -0.96
N CYS A 251 -10.01 3.49 -0.93
CA CYS A 251 -9.13 4.00 0.11
C CYS A 251 -8.96 5.51 -0.03
N ASP A 252 -8.99 6.24 1.08
CA ASP A 252 -8.66 7.66 1.12
C ASP A 252 -7.41 7.90 1.95
N THR A 253 -6.32 8.26 1.29
CA THR A 253 -5.02 8.55 1.88
C THR A 253 -4.81 10.07 2.04
N GLY A 254 -5.91 10.83 2.08
CA GLY A 254 -5.91 12.29 2.03
C GLY A 254 -5.12 12.98 3.12
N ILE A 255 -5.01 12.39 4.30
CA ILE A 255 -4.24 12.96 5.44
C ILE A 255 -2.77 13.24 5.08
N THR A 256 -2.22 12.60 4.06
CA THR A 256 -0.86 12.85 3.57
C THR A 256 -0.67 14.29 3.06
N HIS A 257 -1.74 14.95 2.63
CA HIS A 257 -1.73 16.28 2.02
C HIS A 257 -2.81 17.22 2.54
N TYR A 258 -3.85 16.72 3.19
CA TYR A 258 -5.02 17.47 3.65
C TYR A 258 -5.21 17.28 5.15
N PRO A 259 -4.94 18.34 5.99
CA PRO A 259 -4.95 18.20 7.46
C PRO A 259 -6.30 17.76 8.07
N ASN A 260 -7.38 17.98 7.33
CA ASN A 260 -8.75 17.65 7.77
C ASN A 260 -9.24 16.30 7.20
N ALA A 261 -8.40 15.58 6.44
CA ALA A 261 -8.73 14.25 5.95
C ALA A 261 -8.55 13.19 7.02
N ASN A 262 -9.20 12.05 6.82
CA ASN A 262 -9.08 10.89 7.68
C ASN A 262 -8.54 9.70 6.89
N ASN A 263 -7.92 8.75 7.60
CA ASN A 263 -7.53 7.46 7.02
C ASN A 263 -8.74 6.52 7.06
N ILE A 264 -9.46 6.46 5.97
CA ILE A 264 -10.73 5.73 5.87
C ILE A 264 -10.84 4.96 4.56
N VAL A 265 -11.78 4.02 4.52
CA VAL A 265 -12.24 3.42 3.27
C VAL A 265 -13.68 3.84 3.03
N TRP A 266 -13.91 4.46 1.90
CA TRP A 266 -15.23 4.81 1.40
C TRP A 266 -15.94 3.60 0.83
N GLN A 267 -17.26 3.56 0.97
CA GLN A 267 -18.15 2.65 0.27
C GLN A 267 -19.17 3.44 -0.53
N TYR A 268 -19.40 2.99 -1.76
CA TYR A 268 -20.44 3.48 -2.67
C TYR A 268 -21.36 2.33 -3.09
N ASP A 269 -22.61 2.62 -3.38
CA ASP A 269 -23.48 1.72 -4.11
C ASP A 269 -23.22 1.88 -5.62
N LEU A 270 -23.05 0.75 -6.33
CA LEU A 270 -22.83 0.72 -7.77
C LEU A 270 -24.17 0.54 -8.51
N ASN A 271 -24.54 1.52 -9.34
CA ASN A 271 -25.76 1.53 -10.13
C ASN A 271 -25.42 1.76 -11.61
N GLY A 272 -25.12 0.67 -12.33
CA GLY A 272 -24.68 0.74 -13.73
C GLY A 272 -23.32 1.45 -13.85
N ASP A 273 -23.31 2.62 -14.47
CA ASP A 273 -22.14 3.46 -14.69
C ASP A 273 -21.90 4.53 -13.61
N LYS A 274 -22.69 4.51 -12.52
CA LYS A 274 -22.70 5.56 -11.48
C LYS A 274 -22.45 5.01 -10.09
N LEU A 275 -21.79 5.82 -9.27
CA LEU A 275 -21.69 5.64 -7.83
C LEU A 275 -22.71 6.51 -7.11
N SER A 276 -23.25 5.99 -6.01
CA SER A 276 -24.22 6.69 -5.16
C SER A 276 -24.02 6.31 -3.68
N ASN A 277 -24.70 7.05 -2.79
CA ASN A 277 -24.72 6.79 -1.35
C ASN A 277 -23.30 6.68 -0.74
N PRO A 278 -22.41 7.70 -0.93
CA PRO A 278 -21.08 7.68 -0.33
C PRO A 278 -21.18 7.61 1.19
N ARG A 279 -20.39 6.70 1.79
CA ARG A 279 -20.26 6.59 3.25
C ARG A 279 -18.89 6.05 3.65
N THR A 280 -18.41 6.46 4.81
CA THR A 280 -17.29 5.80 5.46
C THR A 280 -17.72 4.40 5.89
N LEU A 281 -17.02 3.37 5.40
CA LEU A 281 -17.21 1.99 5.85
C LEU A 281 -16.19 1.62 6.91
N ILE A 282 -14.92 1.98 6.73
CA ILE A 282 -13.81 1.60 7.59
C ILE A 282 -13.11 2.86 8.09
N ASP A 283 -12.89 2.94 9.39
CA ASP A 283 -11.90 3.80 10.03
C ASP A 283 -10.65 2.96 10.31
N MET A 284 -9.49 3.42 9.83
CA MET A 284 -8.24 2.69 9.97
C MET A 284 -7.67 2.71 11.39
N LYS A 285 -8.37 3.35 12.33
CA LYS A 285 -7.92 3.46 13.72
C LYS A 285 -7.83 2.11 14.43
N LEU A 286 -6.72 1.86 15.11
CA LEU A 286 -6.48 0.70 15.95
C LEU A 286 -5.62 1.14 17.14
N ASN A 287 -6.11 0.91 18.38
CA ASN A 287 -5.39 1.24 19.62
C ASN A 287 -4.86 2.69 19.66
N GLY A 288 -5.67 3.64 19.16
CA GLY A 288 -5.33 5.07 19.14
C GLY A 288 -4.41 5.51 18.01
N LYS A 289 -3.90 4.59 17.19
CA LYS A 289 -3.08 4.86 16.01
C LYS A 289 -3.91 4.68 14.74
N SER A 290 -3.61 5.43 13.69
CA SER A 290 -4.33 5.34 12.41
C SER A 290 -3.31 5.31 11.27
N GLY A 291 -3.17 4.14 10.65
CA GLY A 291 -2.31 3.97 9.47
C GLY A 291 -3.02 4.41 8.19
N PHE A 292 -2.24 4.67 7.16
CA PHE A 292 -2.78 5.04 5.85
C PHE A 292 -3.29 3.79 5.14
N PRO A 293 -4.56 3.76 4.69
CA PRO A 293 -5.04 2.73 3.78
C PRO A 293 -4.48 3.05 2.38
N ASP A 294 -3.98 2.03 1.70
CA ASP A 294 -3.37 2.18 0.38
C ASP A 294 -4.10 1.31 -0.66
N GLY A 295 -3.52 0.28 -1.22
CA GLY A 295 -4.21 -0.65 -2.08
C GLY A 295 -5.14 -1.61 -1.33
N LEU A 296 -6.20 -2.09 -1.98
CA LEU A 296 -7.14 -3.04 -1.36
C LEU A 296 -7.66 -4.07 -2.37
N ARG A 297 -8.03 -5.26 -1.86
CA ARG A 297 -8.75 -6.30 -2.62
C ARG A 297 -9.83 -6.95 -1.75
N VAL A 298 -10.75 -7.65 -2.39
CA VAL A 298 -11.90 -8.31 -1.75
C VAL A 298 -11.81 -9.82 -1.97
N ASP A 299 -12.13 -10.62 -0.96
CA ASP A 299 -12.23 -12.07 -1.06
C ASP A 299 -13.67 -12.53 -1.38
N VAL A 300 -13.83 -13.84 -1.64
CA VAL A 300 -15.11 -14.44 -2.01
C VAL A 300 -16.17 -14.37 -0.89
N ASP A 301 -15.74 -14.20 0.35
CA ASP A 301 -16.62 -14.03 1.51
C ASP A 301 -17.02 -12.54 1.72
N GLY A 302 -16.50 -11.65 0.87
CA GLY A 302 -16.73 -10.21 0.90
C GLY A 302 -15.84 -9.47 1.89
N ASN A 303 -14.85 -10.12 2.50
CA ASN A 303 -13.90 -9.42 3.37
C ASN A 303 -12.98 -8.52 2.55
N ILE A 304 -12.63 -7.38 3.13
CA ILE A 304 -11.84 -6.33 2.51
C ILE A 304 -10.42 -6.40 3.09
N TRP A 305 -9.44 -6.64 2.23
CA TRP A 305 -8.03 -6.76 2.57
C TRP A 305 -7.32 -5.49 2.15
N VAL A 306 -6.86 -4.71 3.12
CA VAL A 306 -6.30 -3.36 2.91
C VAL A 306 -4.83 -3.36 3.24
N GLY A 307 -3.97 -3.03 2.27
CA GLY A 307 -2.59 -2.65 2.53
C GLY A 307 -2.54 -1.38 3.37
N ALA A 308 -1.75 -1.36 4.42
CA ALA A 308 -1.69 -0.22 5.33
C ALA A 308 -0.33 -0.11 6.03
N GLY A 309 -0.01 1.11 6.48
CA GLY A 309 1.22 1.31 7.21
C GLY A 309 1.44 2.73 7.72
N TRP A 310 2.74 3.07 7.86
CA TRP A 310 3.23 4.33 8.43
C TRP A 310 2.95 4.48 9.94
N VAL A 311 2.77 3.36 10.64
CA VAL A 311 2.53 3.29 12.08
C VAL A 311 3.65 2.55 12.78
N GLY A 312 4.19 1.52 12.13
CA GLY A 312 5.26 0.68 12.66
C GLY A 312 4.79 -0.68 13.20
N PRO A 313 5.64 -1.35 13.99
CA PRO A 313 5.40 -2.71 14.47
C PRO A 313 4.03 -2.89 15.15
N GLY A 314 3.36 -4.00 14.81
CA GLY A 314 2.04 -4.36 15.32
C GLY A 314 0.86 -3.71 14.57
N TYR A 315 1.16 -2.91 13.54
CA TYR A 315 0.15 -2.32 12.67
C TYR A 315 0.45 -2.55 11.19
N ASP A 316 1.69 -2.23 10.75
CA ASP A 316 2.05 -2.22 9.32
C ASP A 316 1.90 -3.60 8.70
N GLY A 317 1.34 -3.64 7.50
CA GLY A 317 1.01 -4.86 6.77
C GLY A 317 -0.39 -4.82 6.18
N VAL A 318 -1.13 -5.92 6.25
CA VAL A 318 -2.50 -6.02 5.73
C VAL A 318 -3.50 -6.01 6.88
N GLN A 319 -4.51 -5.16 6.75
CA GLN A 319 -5.63 -5.08 7.67
C GLN A 319 -6.86 -5.72 7.03
N VAL A 320 -7.50 -6.67 7.70
CA VAL A 320 -8.64 -7.41 7.13
C VAL A 320 -9.92 -7.01 7.85
N PHE A 321 -10.92 -6.63 7.04
CA PHE A 321 -12.22 -6.17 7.53
C PHE A 321 -13.33 -7.04 6.95
N ALA A 322 -14.34 -7.30 7.73
CA ALA A 322 -15.57 -7.92 7.28
C ALA A 322 -16.41 -6.92 6.44
N PRO A 323 -17.43 -7.40 5.70
CA PRO A 323 -18.27 -6.55 4.84
C PRO A 323 -18.99 -5.41 5.56
N ASP A 324 -19.16 -5.50 6.88
CA ASP A 324 -19.77 -4.45 7.72
C ASP A 324 -18.73 -3.40 8.22
N GLY A 325 -17.46 -3.54 7.85
CA GLY A 325 -16.36 -2.65 8.25
C GLY A 325 -15.68 -3.01 9.57
N ALA A 326 -16.10 -4.07 10.25
CA ALA A 326 -15.42 -4.52 11.47
C ALA A 326 -14.06 -5.15 11.13
N ARG A 327 -13.00 -4.75 11.84
CA ARG A 327 -11.67 -5.36 11.69
C ARG A 327 -11.67 -6.77 12.27
N ILE A 328 -11.29 -7.76 11.48
CA ILE A 328 -11.35 -9.18 11.86
C ILE A 328 -9.98 -9.85 11.93
N GLY A 329 -8.98 -9.34 11.22
CA GLY A 329 -7.63 -9.91 11.20
C GLY A 329 -6.56 -8.94 10.73
N GLN A 330 -5.30 -9.39 10.86
CA GLN A 330 -4.12 -8.67 10.37
C GLN A 330 -3.08 -9.66 9.84
N ILE A 331 -2.32 -9.24 8.84
CA ILE A 331 -1.04 -9.84 8.46
C ILE A 331 0.01 -8.78 8.70
N LEU A 332 0.84 -8.97 9.72
CA LEU A 332 1.86 -8.03 10.12
C LEU A 332 3.12 -8.19 9.24
N LEU A 333 3.65 -7.09 8.77
CA LEU A 333 4.88 -7.03 8.00
C LEU A 333 5.88 -6.08 8.69
N PRO A 334 7.17 -6.26 8.45
CA PRO A 334 8.19 -5.34 8.95
C PRO A 334 8.24 -4.02 8.15
N GLU A 335 7.45 -3.91 7.10
CA GLU A 335 7.41 -2.82 6.15
C GLU A 335 5.97 -2.36 5.94
N THR A 336 5.78 -1.08 5.58
CA THR A 336 4.49 -0.55 5.15
C THR A 336 4.00 -1.32 3.93
N CYS A 337 2.81 -1.90 3.99
CA CYS A 337 2.20 -2.58 2.85
C CYS A 337 1.43 -1.56 2.00
N ALA A 338 1.90 -1.37 0.78
CA ALA A 338 1.29 -0.45 -0.18
C ALA A 338 0.08 -1.09 -0.87
N ASN A 339 0.18 -2.34 -1.33
CA ASN A 339 -0.91 -2.95 -2.09
C ASN A 339 -0.92 -4.48 -1.97
N VAL A 340 -2.05 -5.08 -2.34
CA VAL A 340 -2.27 -6.53 -2.24
C VAL A 340 -2.92 -7.09 -3.50
N CYS A 341 -2.66 -8.38 -3.77
CA CYS A 341 -3.27 -9.10 -4.89
C CYS A 341 -3.44 -10.58 -4.53
N PHE A 342 -4.60 -11.16 -4.84
CA PHE A 342 -4.80 -12.59 -4.77
C PHE A 342 -4.35 -13.26 -6.07
N GLY A 343 -3.53 -14.31 -5.96
CA GLY A 343 -3.03 -15.06 -7.10
C GLY A 343 -2.77 -16.53 -6.80
N GLY A 344 -1.95 -17.18 -7.66
CA GLY A 344 -1.72 -18.61 -7.64
C GLY A 344 -2.88 -19.40 -8.30
N LYS A 345 -2.65 -20.68 -8.56
CA LYS A 345 -3.60 -21.55 -9.27
C LYS A 345 -5.01 -21.61 -8.64
N LYS A 346 -5.08 -21.45 -7.32
CA LYS A 346 -6.35 -21.48 -6.57
C LYS A 346 -6.81 -20.08 -6.15
N ARG A 347 -6.10 -19.01 -6.54
CA ARG A 347 -6.35 -17.62 -6.12
C ARG A 347 -6.39 -17.44 -4.60
N ASN A 348 -5.69 -18.29 -3.87
CA ASN A 348 -5.58 -18.27 -2.40
C ASN A 348 -4.16 -17.94 -1.91
N ARG A 349 -3.31 -17.44 -2.78
CA ARG A 349 -2.02 -16.87 -2.41
C ARG A 349 -2.13 -15.36 -2.43
N LEU A 350 -2.05 -14.74 -1.26
CA LEU A 350 -2.01 -13.30 -1.13
C LEU A 350 -0.59 -12.83 -1.39
N PHE A 351 -0.41 -11.98 -2.39
CA PHE A 351 0.82 -11.22 -2.63
C PHE A 351 0.67 -9.82 -2.06
N MET A 352 1.73 -9.29 -1.47
CA MET A 352 1.77 -8.03 -0.76
C MET A 352 3.02 -7.26 -1.20
N THR A 353 2.85 -6.12 -1.86
CA THR A 353 3.94 -5.18 -2.11
C THR A 353 4.09 -4.28 -0.90
N ALA A 354 5.30 -4.23 -0.35
CA ALA A 354 5.56 -3.49 0.87
C ALA A 354 6.91 -2.80 0.78
N SER A 355 6.90 -1.48 0.77
CA SER A 355 8.08 -0.62 0.68
C SER A 355 9.11 -1.11 -0.34
N GLN A 356 10.09 -1.93 0.08
CA GLN A 356 11.17 -2.42 -0.78
C GLN A 356 10.95 -3.85 -1.29
N SER A 357 9.89 -4.53 -0.83
CA SER A 357 9.78 -5.98 -0.93
C SER A 357 8.46 -6.47 -1.51
N LEU A 358 8.50 -7.69 -2.04
CA LEU A 358 7.33 -8.50 -2.36
C LEU A 358 7.23 -9.64 -1.35
N TYR A 359 6.11 -9.72 -0.63
CA TYR A 359 5.77 -10.82 0.27
C TYR A 359 4.64 -11.66 -0.28
N SER A 360 4.50 -12.88 0.23
CA SER A 360 3.32 -13.69 0.00
C SER A 360 3.00 -14.62 1.16
N VAL A 361 1.73 -14.99 1.27
CA VAL A 361 1.23 -16.01 2.21
C VAL A 361 0.05 -16.74 1.59
N TYR A 362 -0.10 -18.02 1.87
CA TYR A 362 -1.31 -18.76 1.52
C TYR A 362 -2.40 -18.53 2.56
N VAL A 363 -3.63 -18.37 2.10
CA VAL A 363 -4.82 -18.15 2.94
C VAL A 363 -5.93 -19.14 2.59
N GLU A 364 -6.85 -19.37 3.53
CA GLU A 364 -8.00 -20.29 3.38
C GLU A 364 -9.23 -19.56 2.77
N THR A 365 -8.99 -18.59 1.91
CA THR A 365 -10.00 -17.91 1.11
C THR A 365 -9.44 -17.64 -0.29
N GLN A 366 -10.26 -17.14 -1.20
CA GLN A 366 -9.87 -16.81 -2.57
C GLN A 366 -10.19 -15.35 -2.87
N GLY A 367 -9.41 -14.72 -3.73
CA GLY A 367 -9.78 -13.42 -4.27
C GLY A 367 -11.11 -13.48 -5.03
N ALA A 368 -11.99 -12.51 -4.81
CA ALA A 368 -13.29 -12.46 -5.45
C ALA A 368 -13.19 -12.20 -6.95
N HIS A 369 -12.21 -11.41 -7.37
CA HIS A 369 -12.08 -10.91 -8.74
C HIS A 369 -10.74 -11.32 -9.36
N ASN A 370 -10.68 -11.31 -10.68
CA ASN A 370 -9.39 -11.30 -11.38
C ASN A 370 -8.73 -9.93 -11.09
N CYS A 371 -7.47 -9.97 -10.68
CA CYS A 371 -6.73 -8.74 -10.39
C CYS A 371 -6.30 -8.08 -11.67
#